data_4baffafcb3251a9b27dc554a07c337d8
#
_entry.id   4baffafcb3251a9b27dc554a07c337d8
#
_cell.length_a   1.000
_cell.length_b   1.000
_cell.length_c   1.000
_cell.angle_alpha   90.00
_cell.angle_beta   90.00
_cell.angle_gamma   90.00
#
_symmetry.space_group_name_H-M   'P 1'
#
loop_
_entity.id
_entity.type
_entity.pdbx_description
1 polymer ?
#
loop_
_entity_poly.entity_id
_entity_poly.type
_entity_poly.pdbx_seq_one_letter_code
_entity_poly.pdbx_strand_id
1 'polypeptide(L)'
;MGEKDVRRFDRERRRVFTNKILRDVEALEQMLASGAIESGVRRIGVEQEMFLVDENWHPASKAIEVLERLDDPRVTHELALFNLEFNLDPIPFGGDCLRRLEAELASLLETVEHAAAEVGTRIILTGILPTLQKSDLTLENMTPEERYFALSAALDHLRGGTYKFYLKGVDELLVEHETMMLEAANTSFQVHFQVGAAEFARLYNIALVAAAPALAVAAGSPLLFGKRLWRETRIALFQQSIDTRSARPDMREIKPRVHFGTHWVEDSVLEIFREDISRFRVLIAVEIEEDPLEELRQGRVPRLKALQLHNSTVYRWNRPCYGISDGKPHLRIENRVLASGPTPLDEVANAAFWFGLVSALAHEERDVRDGMDFDDALGNFVAAARLGLDSHLMWLDVDHTQSARSLVLERILPLAREGLRAGEVDEEDIERYLGIIEERVTSKQTPAQWMLRSLARMKERGSLPERLSALTAAIADRAQTGQPVHRWPLAEFHEAGDWKPSYQRIEQYMTTDLITVGEDEPIDLVARLMDWHRIHHIPVEDERHRLLGLVS
;
A
#
# COMPACT_ATOMS: atom_id res chain seq x y z
N MET A 1 16.33 -2.06 -8.65
CA MET A 1 17.78 -2.34 -8.82
C MET A 1 18.44 -2.30 -7.45
N GLY A 2 18.69 -3.48 -6.87
CA GLY A 2 19.39 -3.61 -5.59
C GLY A 2 20.90 -3.56 -5.78
N GLU A 3 21.57 -2.58 -5.20
CA GLU A 3 23.03 -2.59 -5.15
C GLU A 3 23.49 -3.46 -3.98
N LYS A 4 24.43 -4.38 -4.27
CA LYS A 4 24.92 -5.43 -3.36
C LYS A 4 25.78 -4.95 -2.18
N ASP A 5 25.98 -3.63 -1.96
CA ASP A 5 26.87 -3.08 -0.93
C ASP A 5 26.16 -2.18 0.09
N VAL A 6 25.23 -2.74 0.83
CA VAL A 6 24.64 -2.06 1.99
C VAL A 6 25.46 -2.43 3.23
N ARG A 7 26.33 -1.52 3.68
CA ARG A 7 27.15 -1.72 4.87
C ARG A 7 26.54 -1.04 6.10
N ARG A 8 26.77 -1.62 7.28
CA ARG A 8 26.29 -1.10 8.58
C ARG A 8 26.74 0.34 8.80
N PHE A 9 25.85 1.20 9.25
CA PHE A 9 26.07 2.63 9.46
C PHE A 9 27.06 2.94 10.58
N ASP A 10 28.06 3.79 10.27
CA ASP A 10 28.72 4.62 11.24
C ASP A 10 28.40 6.13 11.01
N ARG A 11 28.77 6.99 11.95
CA ARG A 11 28.50 8.44 11.86
C ARG A 11 29.15 9.11 10.65
N GLU A 12 30.35 8.65 10.27
CA GLU A 12 31.11 9.22 9.16
C GLU A 12 30.46 8.88 7.81
N ARG A 13 30.04 7.66 7.61
CA ARG A 13 29.34 7.22 6.39
C ARG A 13 28.03 7.98 6.21
N ARG A 14 27.25 8.14 7.28
CA ARG A 14 26.02 8.93 7.25
C ARG A 14 26.27 10.37 6.83
N ARG A 15 27.33 10.99 7.33
CA ARG A 15 27.72 12.36 6.96
C ARG A 15 28.13 12.45 5.48
N VAL A 16 28.96 11.51 5.02
CA VAL A 16 29.36 11.45 3.61
C VAL A 16 28.14 11.28 2.70
N PHE A 17 27.25 10.36 3.04
CA PHE A 17 26.06 10.10 2.25
C PHE A 17 25.09 11.30 2.24
N THR A 18 24.90 11.98 3.37
CA THR A 18 24.11 13.21 3.43
C THR A 18 24.66 14.29 2.49
N ASN A 19 25.99 14.45 2.42
CA ASN A 19 26.61 15.36 1.44
C ASN A 19 26.32 14.95 -0.02
N LYS A 20 26.27 13.64 -0.32
CA LYS A 20 25.88 13.15 -1.65
C LYS A 20 24.43 13.50 -1.99
N ILE A 21 23.50 13.34 -1.03
CA ILE A 21 22.11 13.77 -1.21
C ILE A 21 22.02 15.26 -1.53
N LEU A 22 22.75 16.11 -0.79
CA LEU A 22 22.74 17.56 -1.04
C LEU A 22 23.27 17.92 -2.43
N ARG A 23 24.29 17.21 -2.93
CA ARG A 23 24.80 17.38 -4.29
C ARG A 23 23.81 16.92 -5.35
N ASP A 24 23.07 15.83 -5.09
CA ASP A 24 21.99 15.35 -5.97
C ASP A 24 20.84 16.38 -6.04
N VAL A 25 20.47 17.00 -4.92
CA VAL A 25 19.48 18.09 -4.88
C VAL A 25 19.95 19.31 -5.68
N GLU A 26 21.22 19.71 -5.53
CA GLU A 26 21.81 20.82 -6.28
C GLU A 26 21.80 20.52 -7.80
N ALA A 27 22.14 19.30 -8.20
CA ALA A 27 22.10 18.87 -9.60
C ALA A 27 20.66 18.88 -10.15
N LEU A 28 19.69 18.38 -9.38
CA LEU A 28 18.28 18.44 -9.76
C LEU A 28 17.81 19.90 -9.92
N GLU A 29 18.20 20.79 -9.03
CA GLU A 29 17.89 22.22 -9.13
C GLU A 29 18.44 22.85 -10.41
N GLN A 30 19.69 22.53 -10.79
CA GLN A 30 20.29 22.98 -12.05
C GLN A 30 19.55 22.41 -13.28
N MET A 31 19.15 21.13 -13.24
CA MET A 31 18.36 20.52 -14.33
C MET A 31 16.98 21.15 -14.47
N LEU A 32 16.31 21.46 -13.38
CA LEU A 32 15.02 22.16 -13.39
C LEU A 32 15.17 23.56 -13.97
N ALA A 33 16.17 24.32 -13.52
CA ALA A 33 16.43 25.68 -13.99
C ALA A 33 16.84 25.74 -15.47
N SER A 34 17.55 24.72 -15.97
CA SER A 34 17.98 24.66 -17.38
C SER A 34 16.93 24.09 -18.32
N GLY A 35 15.80 23.59 -17.79
CA GLY A 35 14.77 22.92 -18.60
C GLY A 35 15.20 21.55 -19.13
N ALA A 36 16.16 20.89 -18.51
CA ALA A 36 16.67 19.58 -18.92
C ALA A 36 15.66 18.43 -18.69
N ILE A 37 14.71 18.62 -17.77
CA ILE A 37 13.68 17.62 -17.47
C ILE A 37 12.70 17.49 -18.65
N GLU A 38 12.47 16.26 -19.10
CA GLU A 38 11.54 15.97 -20.20
C GLU A 38 10.14 16.54 -19.89
N SER A 39 9.57 17.25 -20.84
CA SER A 39 8.25 17.88 -20.74
C SER A 39 7.43 17.62 -22.00
N GLY A 40 6.10 17.76 -21.89
CA GLY A 40 5.18 17.53 -23.02
C GLY A 40 4.99 16.07 -23.41
N VAL A 41 5.53 15.14 -22.64
CA VAL A 41 5.34 13.69 -22.80
C VAL A 41 4.61 13.15 -21.58
N ARG A 42 3.53 12.40 -21.83
CA ARG A 42 2.79 11.67 -20.79
C ARG A 42 3.03 10.18 -20.97
N ARG A 43 3.57 9.56 -19.96
CA ARG A 43 3.64 8.08 -19.86
C ARG A 43 3.00 7.65 -18.57
N ILE A 44 2.38 6.49 -18.62
CA ILE A 44 1.84 5.78 -17.46
C ILE A 44 2.61 4.47 -17.27
N GLY A 45 2.74 4.04 -16.02
CA GLY A 45 3.32 2.76 -15.65
C GLY A 45 2.67 2.24 -14.40
N VAL A 46 2.89 0.98 -14.08
CA VAL A 46 2.36 0.35 -12.87
C VAL A 46 3.37 -0.58 -12.24
N GLU A 47 3.25 -0.71 -10.92
CA GLU A 47 3.88 -1.74 -10.10
C GLU A 47 2.76 -2.59 -9.48
N GLN A 48 2.90 -3.91 -9.55
CA GLN A 48 1.92 -4.87 -9.04
C GLN A 48 2.57 -5.75 -8.00
N GLU A 49 2.05 -5.72 -6.79
CA GLU A 49 2.44 -6.63 -5.70
C GLU A 49 1.40 -7.74 -5.53
N MET A 50 1.83 -8.91 -5.06
CA MET A 50 0.98 -10.07 -4.87
C MET A 50 1.45 -10.97 -3.73
N PHE A 51 0.51 -11.80 -3.22
CA PHE A 51 0.83 -12.85 -2.26
C PHE A 51 1.01 -14.20 -2.95
N LEU A 52 1.96 -14.99 -2.44
CA LEU A 52 2.05 -16.42 -2.68
C LEU A 52 1.35 -17.17 -1.55
N VAL A 53 0.50 -18.15 -1.89
CA VAL A 53 -0.21 -18.99 -0.94
C VAL A 53 0.00 -20.48 -1.25
N ASP A 54 -0.08 -21.31 -0.20
CA ASP A 54 -0.04 -22.76 -0.30
C ASP A 54 -1.43 -23.37 -0.66
N GLU A 55 -1.52 -24.68 -0.67
CA GLU A 55 -2.75 -25.42 -0.94
C GLU A 55 -3.87 -25.18 0.08
N ASN A 56 -3.53 -24.69 1.30
CA ASN A 56 -4.45 -24.36 2.37
C ASN A 56 -4.72 -22.85 2.47
N TRP A 57 -4.29 -22.09 1.48
CA TRP A 57 -4.46 -20.62 1.38
C TRP A 57 -3.67 -19.81 2.42
N HIS A 58 -2.66 -20.41 3.07
CA HIS A 58 -1.73 -19.69 3.96
C HIS A 58 -0.56 -19.10 3.17
N PRO A 59 0.10 -18.04 3.68
CA PRO A 59 1.28 -17.47 3.04
C PRO A 59 2.35 -18.55 2.78
N ALA A 60 2.89 -18.60 1.56
CA ALA A 60 3.89 -19.56 1.14
C ALA A 60 5.23 -18.86 0.86
N SER A 61 6.23 -19.09 1.71
CA SER A 61 7.57 -18.45 1.59
C SER A 61 8.39 -19.07 0.47
N LYS A 62 7.96 -18.86 -0.79
CA LYS A 62 8.46 -19.49 -2.01
C LYS A 62 8.89 -18.50 -3.10
N ALA A 63 9.00 -17.21 -2.78
CA ALA A 63 9.32 -16.19 -3.78
C ALA A 63 10.61 -16.47 -4.55
N ILE A 64 11.67 -16.93 -3.86
CA ILE A 64 12.96 -17.23 -4.51
C ILE A 64 12.81 -18.39 -5.50
N GLU A 65 12.13 -19.48 -5.09
CA GLU A 65 11.92 -20.65 -5.95
C GLU A 65 11.04 -20.32 -7.17
N VAL A 66 10.08 -19.39 -7.03
CA VAL A 66 9.28 -18.89 -8.17
C VAL A 66 10.16 -18.07 -9.11
N LEU A 67 10.97 -17.14 -8.57
CA LEU A 67 11.84 -16.29 -9.38
C LEU A 67 12.90 -17.09 -10.13
N GLU A 68 13.41 -18.21 -9.57
CA GLU A 68 14.34 -19.12 -10.26
C GLU A 68 13.75 -19.79 -11.51
N ARG A 69 12.41 -19.78 -11.67
CA ARG A 69 11.69 -20.33 -12.83
C ARG A 69 11.28 -19.28 -13.84
N LEU A 70 11.43 -18.02 -13.47
CA LEU A 70 11.10 -16.89 -14.33
C LEU A 70 12.34 -16.32 -14.99
N ASP A 71 12.30 -16.13 -16.29
CA ASP A 71 13.33 -15.39 -17.07
C ASP A 71 12.75 -14.02 -17.49
N ASP A 72 12.16 -13.30 -16.54
CA ASP A 72 11.61 -11.97 -16.78
C ASP A 72 12.14 -10.98 -15.72
N PRO A 73 12.99 -10.01 -16.12
CA PRO A 73 13.61 -9.07 -15.18
C PRO A 73 12.60 -8.06 -14.58
N ARG A 74 11.36 -8.03 -15.07
CA ARG A 74 10.31 -7.18 -14.52
C ARG A 74 9.74 -7.74 -13.22
N VAL A 75 9.87 -9.05 -12.99
CA VAL A 75 9.42 -9.71 -11.76
C VAL A 75 10.55 -9.72 -10.72
N THR A 76 10.25 -9.30 -9.51
CA THR A 76 11.22 -9.21 -8.42
C THR A 76 10.63 -9.68 -7.09
N HIS A 77 11.51 -9.91 -6.13
CA HIS A 77 11.09 -10.19 -4.76
C HIS A 77 10.69 -8.93 -4.02
N GLU A 78 9.84 -9.09 -3.02
CA GLU A 78 9.48 -8.10 -2.02
C GLU A 78 10.11 -8.42 -0.65
N LEU A 79 9.73 -7.63 0.40
CA LEU A 79 10.25 -7.75 1.75
C LEU A 79 10.07 -9.16 2.32
N ALA A 80 8.92 -9.80 2.08
CA ALA A 80 8.68 -11.17 2.54
C ALA A 80 8.80 -12.20 1.41
N LEU A 81 9.27 -13.39 1.77
CA LEU A 81 9.38 -14.55 0.88
C LEU A 81 8.02 -15.07 0.36
N PHE A 82 6.91 -14.54 0.87
CA PHE A 82 5.56 -14.83 0.38
C PHE A 82 4.96 -13.67 -0.43
N ASN A 83 5.76 -12.66 -0.79
CA ASN A 83 5.37 -11.58 -1.68
C ASN A 83 6.26 -11.54 -2.93
N LEU A 84 5.65 -11.17 -4.05
CA LEU A 84 6.32 -10.83 -5.29
C LEU A 84 5.81 -9.49 -5.80
N GLU A 85 6.64 -8.81 -6.57
CA GLU A 85 6.31 -7.60 -7.29
C GLU A 85 6.70 -7.73 -8.75
N PHE A 86 5.96 -7.10 -9.64
CA PHE A 86 6.45 -6.83 -10.98
C PHE A 86 6.19 -5.38 -11.41
N ASN A 87 7.06 -4.90 -12.27
CA ASN A 87 7.05 -3.55 -12.81
C ASN A 87 6.80 -3.61 -14.32
N LEU A 88 5.73 -2.99 -14.81
CA LEU A 88 5.50 -2.90 -16.25
C LEU A 88 6.30 -1.76 -16.87
N ASP A 89 6.70 -1.94 -18.11
CA ASP A 89 7.32 -0.88 -18.90
C ASP A 89 6.34 0.28 -19.11
N PRO A 90 6.81 1.54 -19.02
CA PRO A 90 5.94 2.70 -19.19
C PRO A 90 5.43 2.80 -20.64
N ILE A 91 4.14 3.07 -20.79
CA ILE A 91 3.48 3.27 -22.08
C ILE A 91 2.98 4.72 -22.24
N PRO A 92 2.87 5.25 -23.47
CA PRO A 92 2.25 6.54 -23.71
C PRO A 92 0.80 6.59 -23.20
N PHE A 93 0.43 7.69 -22.54
CA PHE A 93 -0.95 7.94 -22.12
C PHE A 93 -1.78 8.44 -23.31
N GLY A 94 -2.88 7.77 -23.61
CA GLY A 94 -3.80 8.05 -24.71
C GLY A 94 -4.06 6.82 -25.59
N GLY A 95 -4.99 6.92 -26.52
CA GLY A 95 -5.41 5.82 -27.40
C GLY A 95 -5.89 4.62 -26.60
N ASP A 96 -5.34 3.46 -26.91
CA ASP A 96 -5.66 2.16 -26.31
C ASP A 96 -4.86 1.82 -25.05
N CYS A 97 -4.27 2.83 -24.39
CA CYS A 97 -3.33 2.61 -23.29
C CYS A 97 -3.91 1.77 -22.13
N LEU A 98 -5.19 1.91 -21.81
CA LEU A 98 -5.80 1.19 -20.68
C LEU A 98 -5.98 -0.29 -21.00
N ARG A 99 -6.48 -0.67 -22.17
CA ARG A 99 -6.60 -2.09 -22.55
C ARG A 99 -5.26 -2.76 -22.78
N ARG A 100 -4.24 -2.01 -23.24
CA ARG A 100 -2.87 -2.52 -23.30
C ARG A 100 -2.32 -2.79 -21.93
N LEU A 101 -2.54 -1.88 -20.97
CA LEU A 101 -2.15 -2.04 -19.59
C LEU A 101 -2.80 -3.30 -18.98
N GLU A 102 -4.12 -3.49 -19.17
CA GLU A 102 -4.83 -4.69 -18.72
C GLU A 102 -4.23 -5.97 -19.34
N ALA A 103 -3.99 -5.96 -20.65
CA ALA A 103 -3.45 -7.11 -21.35
C ALA A 103 -2.03 -7.49 -20.90
N GLU A 104 -1.16 -6.51 -20.68
CA GLU A 104 0.20 -6.74 -20.17
C GLU A 104 0.18 -7.25 -18.72
N LEU A 105 -0.65 -6.65 -17.85
CA LEU A 105 -0.87 -7.14 -16.48
C LEU A 105 -1.33 -8.59 -16.48
N ALA A 106 -2.36 -8.92 -17.24
CA ALA A 106 -2.92 -10.27 -17.30
C ALA A 106 -1.87 -11.28 -17.82
N SER A 107 -1.14 -10.94 -18.87
CA SER A 107 -0.10 -11.80 -19.45
C SER A 107 1.03 -12.10 -18.48
N LEU A 108 1.52 -11.07 -17.75
CA LEU A 108 2.59 -11.25 -16.80
C LEU A 108 2.13 -12.03 -15.55
N LEU A 109 0.91 -11.77 -15.09
CA LEU A 109 0.29 -12.55 -14.01
C LEU A 109 0.16 -14.04 -14.39
N GLU A 110 -0.29 -14.36 -15.61
CA GLU A 110 -0.35 -15.73 -16.10
C GLU A 110 1.03 -16.40 -16.09
N THR A 111 2.07 -15.67 -16.49
CA THR A 111 3.46 -16.15 -16.45
C THR A 111 3.92 -16.45 -15.02
N VAL A 112 3.64 -15.54 -14.07
CA VAL A 112 3.98 -15.73 -12.65
C VAL A 112 3.17 -16.88 -12.05
N GLU A 113 1.90 -17.01 -12.41
CA GLU A 113 0.99 -18.09 -11.93
C GLU A 113 1.47 -19.47 -12.37
N HIS A 114 1.97 -19.61 -13.60
CA HIS A 114 2.58 -20.85 -14.07
C HIS A 114 3.83 -21.21 -13.25
N ALA A 115 4.73 -20.26 -13.06
CA ALA A 115 5.95 -20.47 -12.27
C ALA A 115 5.63 -20.82 -10.80
N ALA A 116 4.63 -20.15 -10.21
CA ALA A 116 4.16 -20.43 -8.86
C ALA A 116 3.58 -21.87 -8.75
N ALA A 117 2.80 -22.29 -9.74
CA ALA A 117 2.21 -23.65 -9.77
C ALA A 117 3.29 -24.74 -9.81
N GLU A 118 4.42 -24.53 -10.49
CA GLU A 118 5.54 -25.48 -10.53
C GLU A 118 6.19 -25.74 -9.16
N VAL A 119 6.07 -24.79 -8.23
CA VAL A 119 6.57 -24.91 -6.85
C VAL A 119 5.47 -25.23 -5.84
N GLY A 120 4.24 -25.52 -6.34
CA GLY A 120 3.10 -25.90 -5.51
C GLY A 120 2.45 -24.73 -4.78
N THR A 121 2.53 -23.52 -5.33
CA THR A 121 1.90 -22.31 -4.78
C THR A 121 0.94 -21.67 -5.79
N ARG A 122 0.15 -20.72 -5.33
CA ARG A 122 -0.76 -19.90 -6.13
C ARG A 122 -0.53 -18.42 -5.80
N ILE A 123 -0.89 -17.53 -6.72
CA ILE A 123 -0.87 -16.09 -6.47
C ILE A 123 -2.26 -15.59 -6.07
N ILE A 124 -2.29 -14.58 -5.18
CA ILE A 124 -3.51 -13.87 -4.76
C ILE A 124 -3.27 -12.37 -4.86
N LEU A 125 -4.15 -11.68 -5.58
CA LEU A 125 -4.22 -10.23 -5.62
C LEU A 125 -5.20 -9.74 -4.55
N THR A 126 -4.69 -9.12 -3.50
CA THR A 126 -5.50 -8.56 -2.40
C THR A 126 -4.63 -7.62 -1.57
N GLY A 127 -5.18 -6.55 -1.02
CA GLY A 127 -4.39 -5.58 -0.24
C GLY A 127 -3.79 -6.12 1.06
N ILE A 128 -4.51 -7.03 1.74
CA ILE A 128 -4.03 -7.82 2.89
C ILE A 128 -4.63 -9.21 2.74
N LEU A 129 -3.79 -10.23 2.83
CA LEU A 129 -4.24 -11.61 2.72
C LEU A 129 -5.13 -12.00 3.91
N PRO A 130 -6.39 -12.45 3.71
CA PRO A 130 -7.31 -12.73 4.81
C PRO A 130 -6.80 -13.80 5.79
N THR A 131 -6.04 -14.78 5.30
CA THR A 131 -5.48 -15.89 6.09
C THR A 131 -4.15 -15.56 6.76
N LEU A 132 -3.57 -14.37 6.50
CA LEU A 132 -2.32 -13.94 7.12
C LEU A 132 -2.45 -13.90 8.64
N GLN A 133 -1.43 -14.41 9.34
CA GLN A 133 -1.33 -14.42 10.79
C GLN A 133 -0.09 -13.66 11.27
N LYS A 134 -0.08 -13.21 12.52
CA LYS A 134 1.09 -12.54 13.10
C LYS A 134 2.34 -13.44 13.08
N SER A 135 2.16 -14.75 13.25
CA SER A 135 3.23 -15.75 13.19
C SER A 135 3.94 -15.85 11.85
N ASP A 136 3.31 -15.39 10.77
CA ASP A 136 3.92 -15.40 9.43
C ASP A 136 4.91 -14.24 9.24
N LEU A 137 4.79 -13.21 10.08
CA LEU A 137 5.56 -11.96 9.97
C LEU A 137 6.83 -12.01 10.83
N THR A 138 7.65 -13.03 10.63
CA THR A 138 8.93 -13.24 11.32
C THR A 138 10.11 -12.96 10.40
N LEU A 139 11.29 -12.70 10.98
CA LEU A 139 12.53 -12.51 10.21
C LEU A 139 12.94 -13.75 9.39
N GLU A 140 12.45 -14.95 9.74
CA GLU A 140 12.66 -16.18 8.96
C GLU A 140 11.99 -16.11 7.59
N ASN A 141 10.91 -15.35 7.48
CA ASN A 141 10.17 -15.11 6.23
C ASN A 141 10.62 -13.82 5.50
N MET A 142 11.65 -13.12 6.01
CA MET A 142 12.22 -11.99 5.31
C MET A 142 13.07 -12.47 4.13
N THR A 143 12.91 -11.83 2.99
CA THR A 143 13.75 -12.08 1.81
C THR A 143 15.23 -11.84 2.17
N PRO A 144 16.15 -12.79 1.87
CA PRO A 144 17.53 -12.78 2.34
C PRO A 144 18.41 -11.77 1.57
N GLU A 145 17.97 -10.53 1.52
CA GLU A 145 18.69 -9.40 0.91
C GLU A 145 19.33 -8.52 1.99
N GLU A 146 20.63 -8.24 1.86
CA GLU A 146 21.36 -7.41 2.84
C GLU A 146 20.66 -6.06 3.10
N ARG A 147 20.04 -5.46 2.10
CA ARG A 147 19.33 -4.19 2.21
C ARG A 147 18.16 -4.25 3.19
N TYR A 148 17.41 -5.36 3.24
CA TYR A 148 16.26 -5.50 4.14
C TYR A 148 16.72 -5.68 5.58
N PHE A 149 17.73 -6.48 5.83
CA PHE A 149 18.32 -6.61 7.17
C PHE A 149 18.93 -5.29 7.65
N ALA A 150 19.62 -4.56 6.77
CA ALA A 150 20.16 -3.25 7.10
C ALA A 150 19.07 -2.23 7.42
N LEU A 151 17.96 -2.23 6.65
CA LEU A 151 16.81 -1.36 6.88
C LEU A 151 16.13 -1.69 8.20
N SER A 152 15.84 -2.97 8.48
CA SER A 152 15.27 -3.43 9.74
C SER A 152 16.12 -2.99 10.93
N ALA A 153 17.43 -3.27 10.89
CA ALA A 153 18.34 -2.87 11.95
C ALA A 153 18.42 -1.34 12.16
N ALA A 154 18.31 -0.55 11.08
CA ALA A 154 18.32 0.91 11.18
C ALA A 154 17.02 1.45 11.80
N LEU A 155 15.87 0.89 11.41
CA LEU A 155 14.56 1.23 11.97
C LEU A 155 14.47 0.87 13.45
N ASP A 156 14.89 -0.35 13.83
CA ASP A 156 14.92 -0.83 15.21
C ASP A 156 15.82 0.02 16.10
N HIS A 157 16.99 0.42 15.57
CA HIS A 157 17.90 1.33 16.29
C HIS A 157 17.29 2.72 16.53
N LEU A 158 16.57 3.27 15.55
CA LEU A 158 15.90 4.56 15.69
C LEU A 158 14.73 4.49 16.66
N ARG A 159 13.95 3.43 16.59
CA ARG A 159 12.79 3.21 17.44
C ARG A 159 13.20 3.00 18.91
N GLY A 160 14.19 2.16 19.14
CA GLY A 160 14.70 1.83 20.48
C GLY A 160 13.71 1.03 21.36
N GLY A 161 12.80 0.26 20.75
CA GLY A 161 11.82 -0.55 21.45
C GLY A 161 10.85 -1.26 20.49
N THR A 162 9.88 -2.00 21.03
CA THR A 162 8.85 -2.68 20.25
C THR A 162 7.94 -1.71 19.51
N TYR A 163 7.45 -2.14 18.35
CA TYR A 163 6.41 -1.43 17.61
C TYR A 163 5.04 -1.79 18.21
N LYS A 164 4.21 -0.79 18.43
CA LYS A 164 2.83 -0.99 18.87
C LYS A 164 1.90 -0.55 17.76
N PHE A 165 1.21 -1.51 17.18
CA PHE A 165 0.14 -1.26 16.23
C PHE A 165 -1.19 -1.30 16.97
N TYR A 166 -1.94 -0.21 16.91
CA TYR A 166 -3.28 -0.13 17.45
C TYR A 166 -4.24 0.44 16.42
N LEU A 167 -5.30 -0.29 16.15
CA LEU A 167 -6.34 0.16 15.23
C LEU A 167 -7.72 -0.26 15.72
N LYS A 168 -8.65 0.70 15.71
CA LYS A 168 -10.05 0.49 16.01
C LYS A 168 -10.87 0.66 14.73
N GLY A 169 -11.56 -0.41 14.36
CA GLY A 169 -12.54 -0.46 13.28
C GLY A 169 -13.88 -0.97 13.78
N VAL A 170 -14.44 -2.00 13.13
CA VAL A 170 -15.57 -2.79 13.66
C VAL A 170 -15.11 -3.60 14.86
N ASP A 171 -13.96 -4.24 14.74
CA ASP A 171 -13.21 -4.88 15.81
C ASP A 171 -12.06 -3.97 16.26
N GLU A 172 -11.35 -4.36 17.31
CA GLU A 172 -10.18 -3.66 17.83
C GLU A 172 -8.99 -4.59 17.79
N LEU A 173 -7.84 -4.08 17.34
CA LEU A 173 -6.60 -4.82 17.26
C LEU A 173 -5.46 -4.04 17.88
N LEU A 174 -4.83 -4.64 18.88
CA LEU A 174 -3.57 -4.20 19.47
C LEU A 174 -2.53 -5.30 19.24
N VAL A 175 -1.44 -4.97 18.56
CA VAL A 175 -0.32 -5.88 18.30
C VAL A 175 0.97 -5.22 18.72
N GLU A 176 1.75 -5.92 19.55
CA GLU A 176 3.16 -5.58 19.76
C GLU A 176 4.01 -6.40 18.79
N HIS A 177 5.00 -5.75 18.19
CA HIS A 177 5.80 -6.29 17.13
C HIS A 177 7.26 -5.83 17.28
N GLU A 178 8.22 -6.71 16.94
CA GLU A 178 9.63 -6.45 17.21
C GLU A 178 10.43 -6.08 15.97
N THR A 179 9.86 -6.26 14.77
CA THR A 179 10.55 -6.07 13.49
C THR A 179 9.67 -5.30 12.50
N MET A 180 10.25 -4.84 11.40
CA MET A 180 9.52 -4.19 10.32
C MET A 180 8.63 -5.14 9.50
N MET A 181 8.64 -6.45 9.77
CA MET A 181 7.91 -7.45 8.98
C MET A 181 6.38 -7.23 8.94
N LEU A 182 5.82 -6.44 9.84
CA LEU A 182 4.41 -6.07 9.80
C LEU A 182 4.06 -5.29 8.50
N GLU A 183 5.03 -4.63 7.90
CA GLU A 183 4.89 -3.94 6.61
C GLU A 183 4.58 -4.92 5.47
N ALA A 184 5.19 -6.12 5.46
CA ALA A 184 4.98 -7.15 4.45
C ALA A 184 3.56 -7.74 4.42
N ALA A 185 2.70 -7.37 5.38
CA ALA A 185 1.28 -7.68 5.31
C ALA A 185 0.52 -6.86 4.25
N ASN A 186 1.13 -5.81 3.71
CA ASN A 186 0.55 -4.94 2.70
C ASN A 186 1.01 -5.32 1.30
N THR A 187 0.09 -5.32 0.36
CA THR A 187 0.38 -5.33 -1.07
C THR A 187 -0.43 -4.26 -1.78
N SER A 188 0.16 -3.64 -2.78
CA SER A 188 -0.38 -2.51 -3.50
C SER A 188 -0.38 -2.71 -5.01
N PHE A 189 -1.19 -1.90 -5.67
CA PHE A 189 -1.14 -1.62 -7.10
C PHE A 189 -0.77 -0.15 -7.24
N GLN A 190 0.46 0.14 -7.66
CA GLN A 190 0.97 1.50 -7.73
C GLN A 190 0.91 2.00 -9.17
N VAL A 191 0.41 3.23 -9.34
CA VAL A 191 0.29 3.82 -10.68
C VAL A 191 1.19 5.05 -10.80
N HIS A 192 1.91 5.14 -11.92
CA HIS A 192 2.84 6.21 -12.22
C HIS A 192 2.30 7.11 -13.32
N PHE A 193 2.44 8.41 -13.14
CA PHE A 193 2.06 9.41 -14.11
C PHE A 193 3.22 10.38 -14.35
N GLN A 194 3.79 10.38 -15.55
CA GLN A 194 4.89 11.27 -15.90
C GLN A 194 4.37 12.70 -16.08
N VAL A 195 5.11 13.65 -15.51
CA VAL A 195 4.72 15.06 -15.47
C VAL A 195 5.91 15.97 -15.79
N GLY A 196 5.65 17.10 -16.44
CA GLY A 196 6.68 18.10 -16.70
C GLY A 196 7.07 18.88 -15.43
N ALA A 197 8.27 19.42 -15.40
CA ALA A 197 8.79 20.16 -14.24
C ALA A 197 7.94 21.37 -13.87
N ALA A 198 7.47 22.14 -14.85
CA ALA A 198 6.69 23.37 -14.64
C ALA A 198 5.28 23.13 -14.08
N GLU A 199 4.72 21.96 -14.29
CA GLU A 199 3.37 21.59 -13.85
C GLU A 199 3.39 20.66 -12.62
N PHE A 200 4.58 20.25 -12.16
CA PHE A 200 4.74 19.24 -11.11
C PHE A 200 3.98 19.59 -9.83
N ALA A 201 4.20 20.78 -9.29
CA ALA A 201 3.56 21.22 -8.04
C ALA A 201 2.03 21.15 -8.13
N ARG A 202 1.47 21.70 -9.22
CA ARG A 202 0.03 21.67 -9.47
C ARG A 202 -0.51 20.25 -9.58
N LEU A 203 0.10 19.40 -10.40
CA LEU A 203 -0.35 18.02 -10.59
C LEU A 203 -0.17 17.16 -9.32
N TYR A 204 0.86 17.43 -8.54
CA TYR A 204 1.06 16.76 -7.26
C TYR A 204 -0.06 17.13 -6.27
N ASN A 205 -0.44 18.39 -6.16
CA ASN A 205 -1.55 18.83 -5.32
C ASN A 205 -2.90 18.23 -5.78
N ILE A 206 -3.11 18.17 -7.09
CA ILE A 206 -4.26 17.47 -7.68
C ILE A 206 -4.26 15.98 -7.30
N ALA A 207 -3.10 15.31 -7.38
CA ALA A 207 -2.97 13.91 -6.99
C ALA A 207 -3.31 13.67 -5.50
N LEU A 208 -2.98 14.64 -4.62
CA LEU A 208 -3.40 14.59 -3.21
C LEU A 208 -4.92 14.69 -3.07
N VAL A 209 -5.58 15.60 -3.79
CA VAL A 209 -7.06 15.72 -3.79
C VAL A 209 -7.71 14.46 -4.35
N ALA A 210 -7.16 13.90 -5.44
CA ALA A 210 -7.68 12.70 -6.10
C ALA A 210 -7.48 11.41 -5.29
N ALA A 211 -6.59 11.41 -4.30
CA ALA A 211 -6.28 10.22 -3.50
C ALA A 211 -7.50 9.70 -2.72
N ALA A 212 -8.28 10.58 -2.10
CA ALA A 212 -9.42 10.17 -1.28
C ALA A 212 -10.56 9.52 -2.09
N PRO A 213 -11.09 10.12 -3.18
CA PRO A 213 -12.11 9.46 -3.99
C PRO A 213 -11.61 8.16 -4.64
N ALA A 214 -10.35 8.10 -5.11
CA ALA A 214 -9.76 6.87 -5.65
C ALA A 214 -9.72 5.76 -4.58
N LEU A 215 -9.27 6.09 -3.38
CA LEU A 215 -9.25 5.16 -2.25
C LEU A 215 -10.66 4.69 -1.84
N ALA A 216 -11.64 5.60 -1.85
CA ALA A 216 -13.01 5.27 -1.47
C ALA A 216 -13.65 4.21 -2.38
N VAL A 217 -13.40 4.28 -3.70
CA VAL A 217 -13.94 3.33 -4.69
C VAL A 217 -13.13 2.04 -4.78
N ALA A 218 -11.85 2.07 -4.41
CA ALA A 218 -10.91 0.96 -4.54
C ALA A 218 -10.67 0.18 -3.24
N ALA A 219 -11.15 0.64 -2.07
CA ALA A 219 -10.84 0.05 -0.77
C ALA A 219 -10.95 -1.48 -0.76
N GLY A 220 -9.85 -2.17 -0.39
CA GLY A 220 -9.66 -3.59 -0.62
C GLY A 220 -9.02 -4.39 0.53
N SER A 221 -8.78 -3.80 1.72
CA SER A 221 -8.08 -4.50 2.81
C SER A 221 -8.79 -4.39 4.16
N PRO A 222 -10.00 -4.97 4.32
CA PRO A 222 -10.80 -4.77 5.52
C PRO A 222 -10.42 -5.67 6.70
N LEU A 223 -9.54 -6.64 6.49
CA LEU A 223 -9.20 -7.67 7.46
C LEU A 223 -7.69 -7.67 7.75
N LEU A 224 -7.33 -7.81 9.03
CA LEU A 224 -5.97 -8.11 9.47
C LEU A 224 -6.04 -9.06 10.66
N PHE A 225 -5.35 -10.20 10.58
CA PHE A 225 -5.35 -11.27 11.59
C PHE A 225 -6.78 -11.67 12.02
N GLY A 226 -7.68 -11.74 11.03
CA GLY A 226 -9.09 -12.08 11.23
C GLY A 226 -9.95 -11.00 11.88
N LYS A 227 -9.41 -9.83 12.24
CA LYS A 227 -10.16 -8.68 12.77
C LYS A 227 -10.65 -7.78 11.64
N ARG A 228 -11.89 -7.29 11.76
CA ARG A 228 -12.53 -6.35 10.80
C ARG A 228 -12.19 -4.92 11.21
N LEU A 229 -11.34 -4.27 10.44
CA LEU A 229 -10.80 -2.97 10.77
C LEU A 229 -11.32 -1.87 9.82
N TRP A 230 -10.43 -1.05 9.23
CA TRP A 230 -10.83 -0.04 8.25
C TRP A 230 -11.18 -0.70 6.90
N ARG A 231 -11.86 0.00 6.01
CA ARG A 231 -12.10 -0.51 4.64
C ARG A 231 -10.78 -0.66 3.87
N GLU A 232 -9.83 0.23 4.16
CA GLU A 232 -8.46 0.14 3.66
C GLU A 232 -7.49 0.19 4.86
N THR A 233 -7.32 -0.95 5.51
CA THR A 233 -6.47 -1.10 6.70
C THR A 233 -5.00 -0.85 6.40
N ARG A 234 -4.53 -1.08 5.15
CA ARG A 234 -3.15 -0.83 4.72
C ARG A 234 -2.67 0.58 5.06
N ILE A 235 -3.55 1.58 4.97
CA ILE A 235 -3.18 2.97 5.24
C ILE A 235 -2.69 3.15 6.68
N ALA A 236 -3.41 2.61 7.65
CA ALA A 236 -3.00 2.69 9.06
C ALA A 236 -1.88 1.68 9.39
N LEU A 237 -1.91 0.50 8.76
CA LEU A 237 -0.94 -0.56 8.99
C LEU A 237 0.45 -0.12 8.53
N PHE A 238 0.60 0.35 7.31
CA PHE A 238 1.88 0.80 6.79
C PHE A 238 2.44 1.96 7.61
N GLN A 239 1.60 2.93 7.98
CA GLN A 239 2.05 4.07 8.79
C GLN A 239 2.62 3.65 10.15
N GLN A 240 2.05 2.62 10.79
CA GLN A 240 2.46 2.18 12.13
C GLN A 240 3.54 1.09 12.11
N SER A 241 3.64 0.29 11.03
CA SER A 241 4.59 -0.82 10.92
C SER A 241 6.05 -0.39 10.90
N ILE A 242 6.33 0.79 10.37
CA ILE A 242 7.68 1.36 10.25
C ILE A 242 7.81 2.72 10.95
N ASP A 243 6.96 2.98 11.94
CA ASP A 243 7.00 4.23 12.71
C ASP A 243 8.20 4.28 13.64
N THR A 244 9.17 5.12 13.31
CA THR A 244 10.41 5.31 14.08
C THR A 244 10.26 6.24 15.27
N ARG A 245 9.11 6.85 15.50
CA ARG A 245 8.87 7.76 16.63
C ARG A 245 8.90 6.97 17.93
N SER A 246 9.87 7.27 18.79
CA SER A 246 10.00 6.68 20.12
C SER A 246 9.18 7.45 21.16
N ALA A 247 9.04 6.86 22.36
CA ALA A 247 8.46 7.56 23.52
C ALA A 247 9.28 8.81 23.94
N ARG A 248 10.52 8.95 23.46
CA ARG A 248 11.33 10.16 23.61
C ARG A 248 11.25 10.95 22.30
N PRO A 249 10.55 12.10 22.26
CA PRO A 249 10.39 12.88 21.04
C PRO A 249 11.75 13.41 20.59
N ASP A 250 12.31 12.85 19.54
CA ASP A 250 13.36 13.51 18.78
C ASP A 250 12.67 14.58 17.93
N MET A 251 12.96 15.85 18.20
CA MET A 251 12.29 16.99 17.56
C MET A 251 12.42 17.01 16.03
N ARG A 252 13.33 16.23 15.46
CA ARG A 252 13.51 16.15 14.00
C ARG A 252 12.49 15.20 13.33
N GLU A 253 12.16 14.07 13.94
CA GLU A 253 11.25 13.07 13.38
C GLU A 253 9.89 13.06 14.12
N ILE A 254 9.19 14.20 14.13
CA ILE A 254 7.86 14.32 14.75
C ILE A 254 6.78 13.64 13.90
N LYS A 255 6.95 13.60 12.58
CA LYS A 255 6.01 12.97 11.64
C LYS A 255 6.42 11.53 11.36
N PRO A 256 5.46 10.63 11.09
CA PRO A 256 5.78 9.26 10.66
C PRO A 256 6.41 9.28 9.26
N ARG A 257 7.24 8.27 8.95
CA ARG A 257 7.87 8.14 7.62
C ARG A 257 6.87 7.87 6.52
N VAL A 258 5.77 7.19 6.85
CA VAL A 258 4.63 7.02 5.94
C VAL A 258 3.65 8.14 6.19
N HIS A 259 3.43 9.01 5.20
CA HIS A 259 2.57 10.17 5.38
C HIS A 259 1.96 10.69 4.06
N PHE A 260 0.92 11.48 4.19
CA PHE A 260 0.21 12.11 3.07
C PHE A 260 0.93 13.38 2.56
N GLY A 261 1.67 14.04 3.40
CA GLY A 261 2.27 15.36 3.23
C GLY A 261 2.01 16.22 4.45
N THR A 262 2.40 17.49 4.41
CA THR A 262 2.22 18.44 5.52
C THR A 262 1.58 19.76 5.09
N HIS A 263 1.62 20.08 3.81
CA HIS A 263 1.08 21.29 3.20
C HIS A 263 1.02 21.12 1.68
N TRP A 264 0.36 22.01 1.00
CA TRP A 264 0.38 22.09 -0.45
C TRP A 264 1.78 22.43 -0.96
N VAL A 265 2.19 21.85 -2.09
CA VAL A 265 3.44 22.20 -2.78
C VAL A 265 3.22 23.51 -3.54
N GLU A 266 4.13 24.47 -3.36
CA GLU A 266 3.97 25.81 -3.95
C GLU A 266 4.57 25.91 -5.35
N ASP A 267 5.84 25.57 -5.50
CA ASP A 267 6.61 25.86 -6.71
C ASP A 267 7.12 24.61 -7.45
N SER A 268 7.75 23.67 -6.74
CA SER A 268 8.46 22.58 -7.41
C SER A 268 8.61 21.30 -6.58
N VAL A 269 9.00 20.22 -7.25
CA VAL A 269 9.35 18.94 -6.64
C VAL A 269 10.45 19.07 -5.57
N LEU A 270 11.31 20.08 -5.65
CA LEU A 270 12.39 20.30 -4.70
C LEU A 270 11.90 20.55 -3.27
N GLU A 271 10.72 21.16 -3.11
CA GLU A 271 10.14 21.38 -1.80
C GLU A 271 9.92 20.07 -1.06
N ILE A 272 9.39 19.06 -1.78
CA ILE A 272 9.13 17.74 -1.22
C ILE A 272 10.44 17.08 -0.79
N PHE A 273 11.44 17.05 -1.67
CA PHE A 273 12.73 16.44 -1.33
C PHE A 273 13.44 17.18 -0.19
N ARG A 274 13.40 18.50 -0.18
CA ARG A 274 13.98 19.31 0.90
C ARG A 274 13.26 19.09 2.23
N GLU A 275 11.93 18.99 2.22
CA GLU A 275 11.14 18.65 3.39
C GLU A 275 11.54 17.27 3.93
N ASP A 276 11.58 16.25 3.10
CA ASP A 276 11.90 14.89 3.49
C ASP A 276 13.35 14.77 4.04
N ILE A 277 14.31 15.40 3.40
CA ILE A 277 15.70 15.45 3.87
C ILE A 277 15.81 16.18 5.23
N SER A 278 15.04 17.24 5.42
CA SER A 278 15.06 18.01 6.67
C SER A 278 14.45 17.26 7.84
N ARG A 279 13.38 16.48 7.58
CA ARG A 279 12.61 15.76 8.61
C ARG A 279 13.17 14.38 8.92
N PHE A 280 13.60 13.64 7.90
CA PHE A 280 13.95 12.23 8.05
C PHE A 280 15.45 11.99 7.92
N ARG A 281 15.98 11.23 8.87
CA ARG A 281 17.39 10.82 8.86
C ARG A 281 17.61 9.75 7.79
N VAL A 282 18.82 9.73 7.25
CA VAL A 282 19.28 8.67 6.36
C VAL A 282 19.27 7.33 7.10
N LEU A 283 18.53 6.35 6.58
CA LEU A 283 18.47 4.98 7.12
C LEU A 283 19.56 4.11 6.52
N ILE A 284 19.71 4.15 5.20
CA ILE A 284 20.62 3.31 4.43
C ILE A 284 21.59 4.21 3.66
N ALA A 285 22.84 3.82 3.57
CA ALA A 285 23.83 4.44 2.70
C ALA A 285 24.57 3.39 1.89
N VAL A 286 24.86 3.73 0.65
CA VAL A 286 25.67 2.95 -0.28
C VAL A 286 26.85 3.79 -0.75
N GLU A 287 27.91 3.14 -1.21
CA GLU A 287 28.99 3.85 -1.87
C GLU A 287 28.53 4.30 -3.26
N ILE A 288 28.63 5.58 -3.55
CA ILE A 288 28.28 6.20 -4.81
C ILE A 288 29.53 6.89 -5.36
N GLU A 289 30.04 6.43 -6.47
CA GLU A 289 31.21 7.02 -7.13
C GLU A 289 30.83 8.26 -7.94
N GLU A 290 29.63 8.25 -8.52
CA GLU A 290 29.12 9.32 -9.40
C GLU A 290 29.07 10.67 -8.65
N ASP A 291 29.61 11.70 -9.29
CA ASP A 291 29.46 13.11 -8.91
C ASP A 291 28.44 13.75 -9.85
N PRO A 292 27.21 14.05 -9.37
CA PRO A 292 26.14 14.52 -10.22
C PRO A 292 26.43 15.88 -10.88
N LEU A 293 27.18 16.74 -10.24
CA LEU A 293 27.54 18.06 -10.78
C LEU A 293 28.64 17.94 -11.83
N GLU A 294 29.53 16.94 -11.73
CA GLU A 294 30.51 16.65 -12.76
C GLU A 294 29.85 16.04 -14.00
N GLU A 295 28.88 15.14 -13.82
CA GLU A 295 28.07 14.61 -14.92
C GLU A 295 27.42 15.75 -15.71
N LEU A 296 26.78 16.71 -15.02
CA LEU A 296 26.16 17.87 -15.68
C LEU A 296 27.17 18.73 -16.42
N ARG A 297 28.37 19.00 -15.84
CA ARG A 297 29.42 19.75 -16.53
C ARG A 297 29.93 19.06 -17.80
N GLN A 298 29.86 17.76 -17.83
CA GLN A 298 30.23 16.93 -18.98
C GLN A 298 29.06 16.70 -19.97
N GLY A 299 27.89 17.34 -19.72
CA GLY A 299 26.70 17.22 -20.57
C GLY A 299 25.98 15.86 -20.43
N ARG A 300 26.24 15.11 -19.35
CA ARG A 300 25.57 13.84 -19.07
C ARG A 300 24.48 14.04 -18.02
N VAL A 301 23.46 13.18 -18.07
CA VAL A 301 22.35 13.18 -17.12
C VAL A 301 22.74 12.37 -15.88
N PRO A 302 22.80 12.98 -14.68
CA PRO A 302 23.15 12.27 -13.46
C PRO A 302 22.00 11.36 -12.97
N ARG A 303 22.36 10.24 -12.36
CA ARG A 303 21.38 9.28 -11.84
C ARG A 303 20.72 9.69 -10.53
N LEU A 304 21.29 10.64 -9.78
CA LEU A 304 20.80 11.10 -8.48
C LEU A 304 20.55 9.96 -7.48
N LYS A 305 21.47 9.00 -7.42
CA LYS A 305 21.31 7.75 -6.66
C LYS A 305 21.13 7.98 -5.14
N ALA A 306 21.80 8.97 -4.56
CA ALA A 306 21.68 9.26 -3.14
C ALA A 306 20.30 9.82 -2.81
N LEU A 307 19.79 10.72 -3.64
CA LEU A 307 18.45 11.28 -3.49
C LEU A 307 17.38 10.20 -3.68
N GLN A 308 17.51 9.34 -4.71
CA GLN A 308 16.58 8.23 -4.95
C GLN A 308 16.56 7.25 -3.77
N LEU A 309 17.74 6.88 -3.23
CA LEU A 309 17.81 5.96 -2.09
C LEU A 309 17.22 6.59 -0.82
N HIS A 310 17.43 7.88 -0.58
CA HIS A 310 16.77 8.56 0.53
C HIS A 310 15.25 8.59 0.36
N ASN A 311 14.78 8.94 -0.83
CA ASN A 311 13.35 8.97 -1.18
C ASN A 311 12.67 7.58 -1.05
N SER A 312 13.39 6.49 -1.32
CA SER A 312 12.86 5.12 -1.15
C SER A 312 12.66 4.71 0.32
N THR A 313 13.17 5.49 1.28
CA THR A 313 13.01 5.27 2.73
C THR A 313 12.06 6.26 3.40
N VAL A 314 11.41 7.13 2.61
CA VAL A 314 10.35 8.04 3.04
C VAL A 314 9.13 7.73 2.17
N TYR A 315 8.04 7.32 2.80
CA TYR A 315 6.91 6.72 2.09
C TYR A 315 5.74 7.69 2.05
N ARG A 316 5.73 8.55 1.02
CA ARG A 316 4.55 9.38 0.74
C ARG A 316 3.51 8.58 -0.04
N TRP A 317 2.23 8.78 0.26
CA TRP A 317 1.13 8.14 -0.47
C TRP A 317 1.05 8.56 -1.95
N ASN A 318 1.47 9.79 -2.27
CA ASN A 318 1.86 10.18 -3.62
C ASN A 318 3.36 10.51 -3.54
N ARG A 319 4.20 9.73 -4.20
CA ARG A 319 5.66 9.85 -4.14
C ARG A 319 6.20 10.57 -5.37
N PRO A 320 7.05 11.60 -5.21
CA PRO A 320 7.76 12.17 -6.33
C PRO A 320 8.87 11.22 -6.76
N CYS A 321 8.97 10.91 -8.05
CA CYS A 321 10.00 10.05 -8.58
C CYS A 321 10.79 10.75 -9.68
N TYR A 322 12.11 10.63 -9.60
CA TYR A 322 13.04 10.97 -10.66
C TYR A 322 13.46 9.70 -11.40
N GLY A 323 13.56 9.76 -12.71
CA GLY A 323 14.04 8.66 -13.54
C GLY A 323 14.73 9.15 -14.81
N ILE A 324 15.33 8.20 -15.52
CA ILE A 324 15.96 8.42 -16.82
C ILE A 324 15.43 7.36 -17.78
N SER A 325 14.86 7.80 -18.91
CA SER A 325 14.43 6.94 -20.01
C SER A 325 15.03 7.45 -21.31
N ASP A 326 15.65 6.58 -22.08
CA ASP A 326 16.31 6.93 -23.35
C ASP A 326 17.31 8.11 -23.21
N GLY A 327 18.01 8.17 -22.08
CA GLY A 327 18.97 9.22 -21.76
C GLY A 327 18.35 10.57 -21.36
N LYS A 328 17.04 10.67 -21.24
CA LYS A 328 16.33 11.89 -20.83
C LYS A 328 15.85 11.79 -19.38
N PRO A 329 16.15 12.79 -18.54
CA PRO A 329 15.64 12.83 -17.17
C PRO A 329 14.16 13.21 -17.19
N HIS A 330 13.37 12.56 -16.35
CA HIS A 330 11.94 12.82 -16.23
C HIS A 330 11.49 12.78 -14.78
N LEU A 331 10.35 13.41 -14.50
CA LEU A 331 9.65 13.34 -13.22
C LEU A 331 8.33 12.59 -13.38
N ARG A 332 7.93 11.88 -12.34
CA ARG A 332 6.61 11.25 -12.27
C ARG A 332 6.05 11.31 -10.85
N ILE A 333 4.74 11.27 -10.77
CA ILE A 333 4.00 11.11 -9.52
C ILE A 333 3.59 9.64 -9.45
N GLU A 334 3.95 8.98 -8.36
CA GLU A 334 3.60 7.60 -8.05
C GLU A 334 2.49 7.60 -7.01
N ASN A 335 1.32 7.13 -7.38
CA ASN A 335 0.21 6.93 -6.46
C ASN A 335 0.29 5.52 -5.86
N ARG A 336 0.42 5.44 -4.53
CA ARG A 336 0.58 4.21 -3.74
C ARG A 336 -0.65 3.83 -2.92
N VAL A 337 -1.74 4.57 -3.10
CA VAL A 337 -2.93 4.40 -2.24
C VAL A 337 -3.75 3.16 -2.58
N LEU A 338 -3.68 2.69 -3.84
CA LEU A 338 -4.52 1.59 -4.32
C LEU A 338 -4.02 0.25 -3.78
N ALA A 339 -4.96 -0.58 -3.32
CA ALA A 339 -4.67 -1.95 -2.93
C ALA A 339 -4.42 -2.82 -4.17
N SER A 340 -3.61 -3.87 -4.01
CA SER A 340 -3.53 -4.94 -4.99
C SER A 340 -4.89 -5.62 -5.17
N GLY A 341 -5.27 -5.90 -6.41
CA GLY A 341 -6.41 -6.71 -6.80
C GLY A 341 -7.80 -6.04 -6.78
N PRO A 342 -8.84 -6.87 -6.84
CA PRO A 342 -8.75 -8.33 -6.88
C PRO A 342 -8.57 -8.93 -8.29
N THR A 343 -8.66 -8.11 -9.36
CA THR A 343 -8.41 -8.53 -10.75
C THR A 343 -7.68 -7.42 -11.51
N PRO A 344 -6.92 -7.74 -12.58
CA PRO A 344 -6.35 -6.72 -13.47
C PRO A 344 -7.38 -5.72 -13.98
N LEU A 345 -8.58 -6.20 -14.27
CA LEU A 345 -9.69 -5.37 -14.74
C LEU A 345 -10.14 -4.33 -13.67
N ASP A 346 -10.22 -4.75 -12.40
CA ASP A 346 -10.54 -3.84 -11.29
C ASP A 346 -9.42 -2.82 -11.05
N GLU A 347 -8.16 -3.23 -11.17
CA GLU A 347 -6.98 -2.39 -10.97
C GLU A 347 -6.86 -1.33 -12.06
N VAL A 348 -7.02 -1.73 -13.33
CA VAL A 348 -6.99 -0.76 -14.45
C VAL A 348 -8.19 0.17 -14.39
N ALA A 349 -9.37 -0.27 -13.92
CA ALA A 349 -10.49 0.63 -13.67
C ALA A 349 -10.17 1.68 -12.58
N ASN A 350 -9.47 1.27 -11.50
CA ASN A 350 -9.01 2.19 -10.46
C ASN A 350 -7.99 3.19 -11.00
N ALA A 351 -7.03 2.71 -11.82
CA ALA A 351 -6.04 3.55 -12.48
C ALA A 351 -6.70 4.57 -13.44
N ALA A 352 -7.63 4.11 -14.29
CA ALA A 352 -8.37 4.96 -15.22
C ALA A 352 -9.15 6.07 -14.48
N PHE A 353 -9.78 5.74 -13.36
CA PHE A 353 -10.49 6.71 -12.54
C PHE A 353 -9.54 7.77 -11.98
N TRP A 354 -8.38 7.36 -11.44
CA TRP A 354 -7.39 8.30 -10.92
C TRP A 354 -6.74 9.14 -12.03
N PHE A 355 -6.30 8.53 -13.14
CA PHE A 355 -5.72 9.27 -14.28
C PHE A 355 -6.72 10.26 -14.87
N GLY A 356 -7.96 9.84 -15.04
CA GLY A 356 -9.03 10.69 -15.56
C GLY A 356 -9.28 11.89 -14.65
N LEU A 357 -9.40 11.67 -13.35
CA LEU A 357 -9.62 12.76 -12.40
C LEU A 357 -8.44 13.74 -12.35
N VAL A 358 -7.19 13.22 -12.30
CA VAL A 358 -5.98 14.06 -12.32
C VAL A 358 -5.91 14.87 -13.61
N SER A 359 -6.20 14.24 -14.75
CA SER A 359 -6.17 14.92 -16.05
C SER A 359 -7.26 16.00 -16.16
N ALA A 360 -8.48 15.75 -15.67
CA ALA A 360 -9.57 16.73 -15.69
C ALA A 360 -9.20 17.98 -14.88
N LEU A 361 -8.80 17.78 -13.62
CA LEU A 361 -8.45 18.88 -12.73
C LEU A 361 -7.20 19.65 -13.22
N ALA A 362 -6.32 19.01 -13.97
CA ALA A 362 -5.17 19.67 -14.60
C ALA A 362 -5.58 20.67 -15.69
N HIS A 363 -6.71 20.44 -16.35
CA HIS A 363 -7.23 21.35 -17.41
C HIS A 363 -8.12 22.47 -16.87
N GLU A 364 -8.55 22.39 -15.60
CA GLU A 364 -9.29 23.50 -14.97
C GLU A 364 -8.37 24.72 -14.79
N GLU A 365 -8.90 25.93 -14.95
CA GLU A 365 -8.12 27.17 -14.75
C GLU A 365 -7.78 27.40 -13.28
N ARG A 366 -8.66 26.96 -12.38
CA ARG A 366 -8.52 27.17 -10.95
C ARG A 366 -7.57 26.17 -10.31
N ASP A 367 -6.74 26.66 -9.38
CA ASP A 367 -5.89 25.82 -8.56
C ASP A 367 -6.72 25.12 -7.45
N VAL A 368 -6.44 23.84 -7.19
CA VAL A 368 -7.14 23.07 -6.14
C VAL A 368 -6.94 23.67 -4.74
N ARG A 369 -5.83 24.39 -4.54
CA ARG A 369 -5.50 25.10 -3.29
C ARG A 369 -6.49 26.24 -2.97
N ASP A 370 -7.09 26.83 -3.99
CA ASP A 370 -8.10 27.88 -3.82
C ASP A 370 -9.48 27.33 -3.45
N GLY A 371 -9.70 26.02 -3.65
CA GLY A 371 -10.98 25.36 -3.45
C GLY A 371 -11.04 24.38 -2.27
N MET A 372 -9.90 24.07 -1.65
CA MET A 372 -9.81 23.09 -0.55
C MET A 372 -8.62 23.39 0.36
N ASP A 373 -8.80 23.34 1.67
CA ASP A 373 -7.71 23.38 2.62
C ASP A 373 -6.95 22.02 2.62
N PHE A 374 -5.63 22.06 2.91
CA PHE A 374 -4.81 20.85 2.96
C PHE A 374 -5.31 19.86 4.03
N ASP A 375 -5.76 20.36 5.17
CA ASP A 375 -6.29 19.55 6.27
C ASP A 375 -7.59 18.83 5.86
N ASP A 376 -8.41 19.44 5.00
CA ASP A 376 -9.60 18.80 4.43
C ASP A 376 -9.23 17.66 3.47
N ALA A 377 -8.21 17.85 2.62
CA ALA A 377 -7.71 16.80 1.76
C ALA A 377 -7.15 15.61 2.58
N LEU A 378 -6.40 15.87 3.63
CA LEU A 378 -5.91 14.85 4.56
C LEU A 378 -7.07 14.18 5.32
N GLY A 379 -8.04 14.96 5.80
CA GLY A 379 -9.24 14.46 6.47
C GLY A 379 -10.06 13.53 5.58
N ASN A 380 -10.25 13.90 4.31
CA ASN A 380 -10.88 13.08 3.29
C ASN A 380 -10.16 11.76 3.07
N PHE A 381 -8.83 11.81 2.95
CA PHE A 381 -8.00 10.61 2.76
C PHE A 381 -8.18 9.61 3.92
N VAL A 382 -8.13 10.08 5.15
CA VAL A 382 -8.35 9.25 6.34
C VAL A 382 -9.79 8.72 6.42
N ALA A 383 -10.79 9.55 6.09
CA ALA A 383 -12.19 9.15 6.06
C ALA A 383 -12.44 8.06 5.00
N ALA A 384 -11.88 8.20 3.80
CA ALA A 384 -11.94 7.21 2.74
C ALA A 384 -11.28 5.88 3.16
N ALA A 385 -10.10 5.92 3.77
CA ALA A 385 -9.42 4.72 4.29
C ALA A 385 -10.28 3.98 5.33
N ARG A 386 -10.90 4.72 6.25
CA ARG A 386 -11.72 4.14 7.32
C ARG A 386 -13.03 3.53 6.81
N LEU A 387 -13.74 4.23 5.93
CA LEU A 387 -15.14 3.96 5.62
C LEU A 387 -15.39 3.62 4.14
N GLY A 388 -14.40 3.81 3.24
CA GLY A 388 -14.57 3.59 1.81
C GLY A 388 -15.74 4.42 1.25
N LEU A 389 -16.64 3.78 0.51
CA LEU A 389 -17.83 4.43 -0.06
C LEU A 389 -18.86 4.94 0.97
N ASP A 390 -18.77 4.51 2.22
CA ASP A 390 -19.62 4.99 3.31
C ASP A 390 -19.07 6.28 3.95
N SER A 391 -17.94 6.82 3.46
CA SER A 391 -17.37 8.07 3.94
C SER A 391 -18.16 9.30 3.47
N HIS A 392 -17.90 10.42 4.14
CA HIS A 392 -18.33 11.75 3.72
C HIS A 392 -17.07 12.58 3.47
N LEU A 393 -17.00 13.22 2.33
CA LEU A 393 -15.84 13.94 1.84
C LEU A 393 -16.18 15.42 1.60
N MET A 394 -15.25 16.30 1.94
CA MET A 394 -15.24 17.68 1.42
C MET A 394 -14.87 17.64 -0.05
N TRP A 395 -15.43 18.51 -0.84
CA TRP A 395 -15.03 18.65 -2.23
C TRP A 395 -14.76 20.11 -2.57
N LEU A 396 -14.04 20.31 -3.65
CA LEU A 396 -13.68 21.65 -4.13
C LEU A 396 -14.90 22.57 -4.17
N ASP A 397 -14.77 23.77 -3.61
CA ASP A 397 -15.78 24.83 -3.59
C ASP A 397 -17.08 24.50 -2.83
N VAL A 398 -17.06 23.53 -1.95
CA VAL A 398 -18.21 23.17 -1.12
C VAL A 398 -17.82 23.26 0.35
N ASP A 399 -18.63 23.93 1.14
CA ASP A 399 -18.41 24.20 2.57
C ASP A 399 -18.96 23.12 3.51
N HIS A 400 -19.42 22.00 2.96
CA HIS A 400 -19.96 20.87 3.72
C HIS A 400 -19.56 19.52 3.11
N THR A 401 -19.49 18.50 3.94
CA THR A 401 -19.20 17.14 3.49
C THR A 401 -20.36 16.52 2.73
N GLN A 402 -20.06 15.75 1.71
CA GLN A 402 -21.02 15.01 0.89
C GLN A 402 -20.75 13.51 0.98
N SER A 403 -21.77 12.68 0.81
CA SER A 403 -21.58 11.23 0.68
C SER A 403 -20.58 10.93 -0.45
N ALA A 404 -19.54 10.14 -0.18
CA ALA A 404 -18.56 9.75 -1.19
C ALA A 404 -19.25 9.14 -2.43
N ARG A 405 -20.32 8.35 -2.24
CA ARG A 405 -21.08 7.75 -3.35
C ARG A 405 -21.73 8.81 -4.25
N SER A 406 -22.50 9.73 -3.68
CA SER A 406 -23.15 10.79 -4.46
C SER A 406 -22.10 11.65 -5.15
N LEU A 407 -21.07 12.04 -4.42
CA LEU A 407 -19.97 12.84 -4.96
C LEU A 407 -19.28 12.15 -6.14
N VAL A 408 -18.97 10.85 -6.02
CA VAL A 408 -18.35 10.08 -7.11
C VAL A 408 -19.28 9.99 -8.31
N LEU A 409 -20.55 9.59 -8.13
CA LEU A 409 -21.48 9.39 -9.25
C LEU A 409 -21.88 10.69 -9.94
N GLU A 410 -22.10 11.76 -9.18
CA GLU A 410 -22.71 12.99 -9.69
C GLU A 410 -21.67 14.01 -10.18
N ARG A 411 -20.44 13.96 -9.67
CA ARG A 411 -19.39 14.96 -9.97
C ARG A 411 -18.07 14.36 -10.44
N ILE A 412 -17.47 13.42 -9.69
CA ILE A 412 -16.09 12.99 -9.94
C ILE A 412 -16.02 12.06 -11.16
N LEU A 413 -16.94 11.13 -11.30
CA LEU A 413 -16.95 10.20 -12.44
C LEU A 413 -17.19 10.92 -13.78
N PRO A 414 -18.11 11.89 -13.92
CA PRO A 414 -18.17 12.74 -15.09
C PRO A 414 -16.87 13.47 -15.38
N LEU A 415 -16.23 14.09 -14.37
CA LEU A 415 -14.92 14.73 -14.53
C LEU A 415 -13.85 13.74 -14.99
N ALA A 416 -13.78 12.54 -14.43
CA ALA A 416 -12.82 11.54 -14.85
C ALA A 416 -13.00 11.13 -16.32
N ARG A 417 -14.25 11.03 -16.81
CA ARG A 417 -14.53 10.79 -18.23
C ARG A 417 -13.99 11.95 -19.11
N GLU A 418 -14.24 13.19 -18.71
CA GLU A 418 -13.72 14.36 -19.42
C GLU A 418 -12.21 14.39 -19.43
N GLY A 419 -11.55 14.06 -18.32
CA GLY A 419 -10.09 14.03 -18.24
C GLY A 419 -9.45 12.94 -19.09
N LEU A 420 -10.05 11.76 -19.20
CA LEU A 420 -9.56 10.71 -20.11
C LEU A 420 -9.74 11.11 -21.57
N ARG A 421 -10.87 11.77 -21.92
CA ARG A 421 -11.07 12.32 -23.28
C ARG A 421 -10.05 13.40 -23.60
N ALA A 422 -9.76 14.30 -22.66
CA ALA A 422 -8.72 15.31 -22.82
C ALA A 422 -7.30 14.70 -22.98
N GLY A 423 -7.08 13.52 -22.38
CA GLY A 423 -5.89 12.68 -22.58
C GLY A 423 -5.91 11.83 -23.85
N GLU A 424 -6.91 12.02 -24.73
CA GLU A 424 -7.07 11.30 -26.00
C GLU A 424 -7.16 9.76 -25.83
N VAL A 425 -7.70 9.28 -24.69
CA VAL A 425 -7.96 7.86 -24.47
C VAL A 425 -9.17 7.42 -25.29
N ASP A 426 -9.13 6.22 -25.84
CA ASP A 426 -10.22 5.66 -26.65
C ASP A 426 -11.54 5.62 -25.87
N GLU A 427 -12.64 6.07 -26.48
CA GLU A 427 -13.96 6.13 -25.83
C GLU A 427 -14.45 4.76 -25.35
N GLU A 428 -14.14 3.68 -26.09
CA GLU A 428 -14.46 2.32 -25.68
C GLU A 428 -13.81 1.95 -24.34
N ASP A 429 -12.56 2.34 -24.13
CA ASP A 429 -11.83 2.12 -22.87
C ASP A 429 -12.40 2.99 -21.75
N ILE A 430 -12.71 4.25 -22.04
CA ILE A 430 -13.34 5.16 -21.07
C ILE A 430 -14.64 4.56 -20.54
N GLU A 431 -15.54 4.14 -21.42
CA GLU A 431 -16.82 3.56 -21.01
C GLU A 431 -16.65 2.20 -20.32
N ARG A 432 -15.71 1.37 -20.76
CA ARG A 432 -15.43 0.09 -20.14
C ARG A 432 -14.95 0.25 -18.69
N TYR A 433 -13.86 0.99 -18.47
CA TYR A 433 -13.21 1.03 -17.16
C TYR A 433 -13.95 1.94 -16.18
N LEU A 434 -14.41 3.10 -16.60
CA LEU A 434 -15.20 3.98 -15.73
C LEU A 434 -16.62 3.45 -15.49
N GLY A 435 -17.18 2.66 -16.41
CA GLY A 435 -18.42 1.91 -16.21
C GLY A 435 -18.29 0.91 -15.05
N ILE A 436 -17.14 0.24 -14.90
CA ILE A 436 -16.87 -0.65 -13.75
C ILE A 436 -16.92 0.13 -12.43
N ILE A 437 -16.31 1.32 -12.37
CA ILE A 437 -16.37 2.17 -11.18
C ILE A 437 -17.82 2.58 -10.88
N GLU A 438 -18.58 3.00 -11.89
CA GLU A 438 -19.98 3.38 -11.76
C GLU A 438 -20.84 2.24 -11.20
N GLU A 439 -20.75 1.04 -11.77
CA GLU A 439 -21.47 -0.15 -11.30
C GLU A 439 -21.04 -0.55 -9.88
N ARG A 440 -19.74 -0.47 -9.56
CA ARG A 440 -19.19 -0.77 -8.23
C ARG A 440 -19.74 0.19 -7.17
N VAL A 441 -19.79 1.49 -7.46
CA VAL A 441 -20.34 2.51 -6.55
C VAL A 441 -21.85 2.37 -6.41
N THR A 442 -22.55 2.09 -7.50
CA THR A 442 -24.01 1.88 -7.52
C THR A 442 -24.42 0.65 -6.72
N SER A 443 -23.75 -0.47 -6.91
CA SER A 443 -23.99 -1.73 -6.18
C SER A 443 -23.49 -1.70 -4.74
N LYS A 444 -22.66 -0.72 -4.36
CA LYS A 444 -21.95 -0.66 -3.07
C LYS A 444 -21.09 -1.89 -2.80
N GLN A 445 -20.47 -2.46 -3.81
CA GLN A 445 -19.65 -3.65 -3.68
C GLN A 445 -18.20 -3.40 -4.11
N THR A 446 -17.45 -2.73 -3.23
CA THR A 446 -15.98 -2.67 -3.31
C THR A 446 -15.37 -4.01 -2.89
N PRO A 447 -14.09 -4.29 -3.18
CA PRO A 447 -13.41 -5.48 -2.67
C PRO A 447 -13.56 -5.65 -1.15
N ALA A 448 -13.37 -4.58 -0.38
CA ALA A 448 -13.55 -4.61 1.08
C ALA A 448 -14.98 -4.97 1.49
N GLN A 449 -15.97 -4.40 0.83
CA GLN A 449 -17.36 -4.67 1.16
C GLN A 449 -17.78 -6.09 0.80
N TRP A 450 -17.28 -6.62 -0.32
CA TRP A 450 -17.49 -8.01 -0.72
C TRP A 450 -16.90 -8.98 0.33
N MET A 451 -15.65 -8.76 0.77
CA MET A 451 -15.01 -9.59 1.80
C MET A 451 -15.80 -9.58 3.11
N LEU A 452 -16.21 -8.41 3.59
CA LEU A 452 -16.96 -8.28 4.85
C LEU A 452 -18.35 -8.93 4.78
N ARG A 453 -19.07 -8.78 3.66
CA ARG A 453 -20.37 -9.44 3.45
C ARG A 453 -20.21 -10.95 3.36
N SER A 454 -19.20 -11.43 2.66
CA SER A 454 -18.89 -12.86 2.56
C SER A 454 -18.58 -13.46 3.93
N LEU A 455 -17.73 -12.82 4.71
CA LEU A 455 -17.40 -13.28 6.07
C LEU A 455 -18.64 -13.28 6.99
N ALA A 456 -19.47 -12.25 6.90
CA ALA A 456 -20.72 -12.17 7.67
C ALA A 456 -21.72 -13.29 7.30
N ARG A 457 -21.82 -13.65 6.01
CA ARG A 457 -22.65 -14.75 5.53
C ARG A 457 -22.24 -16.11 6.11
N MET A 458 -20.94 -16.28 6.36
CA MET A 458 -20.36 -17.50 6.90
C MET A 458 -20.31 -17.56 8.43
N LYS A 459 -20.79 -16.53 9.16
CA LYS A 459 -20.58 -16.32 10.61
C LYS A 459 -20.94 -17.54 11.47
N GLU A 460 -22.03 -18.25 11.12
CA GLU A 460 -22.54 -19.40 11.89
C GLU A 460 -21.89 -20.74 11.46
N ARG A 461 -20.88 -20.70 10.57
CA ARG A 461 -20.26 -21.90 10.01
C ARG A 461 -18.79 -22.00 10.42
N GLY A 462 -18.36 -23.20 10.86
CA GLY A 462 -16.97 -23.53 11.17
C GLY A 462 -16.22 -22.54 12.06
N SER A 463 -14.93 -22.69 12.12
CA SER A 463 -14.02 -21.77 12.82
C SER A 463 -13.71 -20.54 11.99
N LEU A 464 -13.14 -19.51 12.62
CA LEU A 464 -12.70 -18.31 11.90
C LEU A 464 -11.61 -18.62 10.85
N PRO A 465 -10.56 -19.43 11.13
CA PRO A 465 -9.58 -19.81 10.11
C PRO A 465 -10.21 -20.48 8.87
N GLU A 466 -11.16 -21.42 9.06
CA GLU A 466 -11.87 -22.06 7.95
C GLU A 466 -12.62 -21.04 7.09
N ARG A 467 -13.27 -20.06 7.71
CA ARG A 467 -13.99 -18.99 6.98
C ARG A 467 -13.05 -18.06 6.22
N LEU A 468 -11.86 -17.79 6.79
CA LEU A 468 -10.84 -16.97 6.13
C LEU A 468 -10.22 -17.73 4.94
N SER A 469 -9.98 -19.04 5.08
CA SER A 469 -9.54 -19.89 3.97
C SER A 469 -10.59 -19.97 2.86
N ALA A 470 -11.88 -20.13 3.20
CA ALA A 470 -12.96 -20.09 2.23
C ALA A 470 -13.05 -18.73 1.51
N LEU A 471 -12.84 -17.63 2.23
CA LEU A 471 -12.81 -16.30 1.66
C LEU A 471 -11.64 -16.13 0.69
N THR A 472 -10.45 -16.61 1.05
CA THR A 472 -9.24 -16.52 0.19
C THR A 472 -9.37 -17.40 -1.05
N ALA A 473 -9.88 -18.64 -0.89
CA ALA A 473 -10.22 -19.50 -2.02
C ALA A 473 -11.19 -18.83 -3.00
N ALA A 474 -12.24 -18.21 -2.44
CA ALA A 474 -13.23 -17.50 -3.23
C ALA A 474 -12.66 -16.28 -3.99
N ILE A 475 -11.68 -15.57 -3.43
CA ILE A 475 -10.95 -14.50 -4.14
C ILE A 475 -10.23 -15.09 -5.35
N ALA A 476 -9.46 -16.18 -5.15
CA ALA A 476 -8.72 -16.83 -6.23
C ALA A 476 -9.64 -17.33 -7.35
N ASP A 477 -10.69 -18.06 -7.01
CA ASP A 477 -11.59 -18.66 -7.99
C ASP A 477 -12.35 -17.60 -8.82
N ARG A 478 -12.78 -16.51 -8.16
CA ARG A 478 -13.49 -15.42 -8.84
C ARG A 478 -12.58 -14.56 -9.68
N ALA A 479 -11.35 -14.33 -9.25
CA ALA A 479 -10.36 -13.61 -10.04
C ALA A 479 -10.12 -14.27 -11.40
N GLN A 480 -10.06 -15.61 -11.44
CA GLN A 480 -9.92 -16.38 -12.68
C GLN A 480 -11.11 -16.22 -13.65
N THR A 481 -12.27 -15.80 -13.18
CA THR A 481 -13.43 -15.55 -14.07
C THR A 481 -13.28 -14.31 -14.93
N GLY A 482 -12.32 -13.43 -14.65
CA GLY A 482 -12.14 -12.13 -15.30
C GLY A 482 -13.30 -11.15 -15.09
N GLN A 483 -14.25 -11.47 -14.18
CA GLN A 483 -15.36 -10.57 -13.84
C GLN A 483 -14.94 -9.57 -12.77
N PRO A 484 -15.36 -8.29 -12.87
CA PRO A 484 -15.04 -7.29 -11.84
C PRO A 484 -15.78 -7.61 -10.53
N VAL A 485 -15.17 -7.20 -9.41
CA VAL A 485 -15.60 -7.58 -8.06
C VAL A 485 -17.06 -7.24 -7.72
N HIS A 486 -17.61 -6.18 -8.30
CA HIS A 486 -19.00 -5.78 -8.03
C HIS A 486 -20.04 -6.77 -8.60
N ARG A 487 -19.63 -7.67 -9.49
CA ARG A 487 -20.44 -8.77 -10.03
C ARG A 487 -20.22 -10.12 -9.33
N TRP A 488 -19.26 -10.19 -8.39
CA TRP A 488 -18.96 -11.44 -7.72
C TRP A 488 -20.08 -11.86 -6.77
N PRO A 489 -20.52 -13.15 -6.82
CA PRO A 489 -21.34 -13.71 -5.76
C PRO A 489 -20.54 -13.76 -4.45
N LEU A 490 -21.23 -13.67 -3.30
CA LEU A 490 -20.58 -13.80 -2.00
C LEU A 490 -19.94 -15.18 -1.83
N ALA A 491 -18.85 -15.24 -1.09
CA ALA A 491 -18.17 -16.48 -0.78
C ALA A 491 -19.05 -17.43 0.04
N GLU A 492 -18.86 -18.72 -0.16
CA GLU A 492 -19.57 -19.81 0.52
C GLU A 492 -18.57 -20.62 1.36
N PHE A 493 -19.00 -21.11 2.51
CA PHE A 493 -18.12 -21.82 3.45
C PHE A 493 -17.47 -23.08 2.85
N HIS A 494 -18.17 -23.79 1.96
CA HIS A 494 -17.64 -25.01 1.32
C HIS A 494 -16.48 -24.75 0.34
N GLU A 495 -16.24 -23.51 -0.04
CA GLU A 495 -15.13 -23.14 -0.95
C GLU A 495 -13.75 -23.29 -0.29
N ALA A 496 -13.69 -23.45 1.05
CA ALA A 496 -12.46 -23.86 1.72
C ALA A 496 -11.93 -25.24 1.27
N GLY A 497 -12.77 -26.03 0.59
CA GLY A 497 -12.42 -27.38 0.17
C GLY A 497 -12.19 -28.34 1.34
N ASP A 498 -11.28 -29.29 1.14
CA ASP A 498 -10.83 -30.24 2.20
C ASP A 498 -9.78 -29.56 3.12
N TRP A 499 -10.09 -28.33 3.58
CA TRP A 499 -9.21 -27.59 4.46
C TRP A 499 -8.74 -28.47 5.62
N LYS A 500 -7.43 -28.57 5.78
CA LYS A 500 -6.82 -29.27 6.91
C LYS A 500 -6.10 -28.27 7.80
N PRO A 501 -6.37 -28.29 9.10
CA PRO A 501 -5.64 -27.41 10.02
C PRO A 501 -4.13 -27.71 9.94
N SER A 502 -3.35 -26.70 9.61
CA SER A 502 -1.89 -26.77 9.67
C SER A 502 -1.46 -26.61 11.14
N TYR A 503 -1.37 -27.71 11.90
CA TYR A 503 -0.98 -27.69 13.31
C TYR A 503 0.53 -27.48 13.53
N GLN A 504 1.11 -26.47 12.88
CA GLN A 504 2.55 -26.25 12.99
C GLN A 504 2.95 -25.51 14.27
N ARG A 505 2.16 -24.50 14.68
CA ARG A 505 2.44 -23.70 15.89
C ARG A 505 1.16 -23.45 16.69
N ILE A 506 1.25 -23.54 18.03
CA ILE A 506 0.11 -23.28 18.94
C ILE A 506 -0.42 -21.86 18.76
N GLU A 507 0.46 -20.88 18.55
CA GLU A 507 0.10 -19.47 18.35
C GLU A 507 -0.90 -19.23 17.20
N GLN A 508 -0.95 -20.12 16.19
CA GLN A 508 -1.88 -20.07 15.08
C GLN A 508 -3.34 -20.38 15.49
N TYR A 509 -3.51 -21.05 16.63
CA TYR A 509 -4.81 -21.58 17.10
C TYR A 509 -5.20 -21.08 18.48
N MET A 510 -4.26 -20.50 19.23
CA MET A 510 -4.57 -19.96 20.54
C MET A 510 -5.50 -18.75 20.44
N THR A 511 -6.39 -18.61 21.40
CA THR A 511 -7.19 -17.41 21.57
C THR A 511 -6.30 -16.28 22.06
N THR A 512 -6.26 -15.17 21.34
CA THR A 512 -5.47 -13.97 21.68
C THR A 512 -6.28 -12.88 22.36
N ASP A 513 -7.61 -12.92 22.23
CA ASP A 513 -8.56 -12.01 22.87
C ASP A 513 -9.05 -12.71 24.15
N LEU A 514 -8.22 -12.65 25.18
CA LEU A 514 -8.45 -13.35 26.44
C LEU A 514 -9.25 -12.48 27.41
N ILE A 515 -10.18 -13.13 28.11
CA ILE A 515 -10.78 -12.57 29.33
C ILE A 515 -9.86 -12.99 30.48
N THR A 516 -9.27 -12.01 31.16
CA THR A 516 -8.40 -12.20 32.30
C THR A 516 -9.02 -11.63 33.57
N VAL A 517 -8.55 -12.03 34.71
CA VAL A 517 -8.93 -11.49 36.02
C VAL A 517 -7.68 -11.21 36.86
N GLY A 518 -7.78 -10.22 37.73
CA GLY A 518 -6.76 -9.96 38.73
C GLY A 518 -6.79 -10.99 39.88
N GLU A 519 -5.67 -11.13 40.62
CA GLU A 519 -5.57 -12.06 41.75
C GLU A 519 -6.51 -11.74 42.91
N ASP A 520 -6.95 -10.48 43.04
CA ASP A 520 -7.86 -10.00 44.08
C ASP A 520 -9.34 -10.04 43.69
N GLU A 521 -9.68 -10.51 42.48
CA GLU A 521 -11.05 -10.53 41.96
C GLU A 521 -11.90 -11.59 42.68
N PRO A 522 -13.18 -11.29 43.03
CA PRO A 522 -14.06 -12.25 43.66
C PRO A 522 -14.30 -13.50 42.81
N ILE A 523 -14.21 -14.68 43.39
CA ILE A 523 -14.43 -15.95 42.69
C ILE A 523 -15.82 -16.03 42.02
N ASP A 524 -16.84 -15.37 42.62
CA ASP A 524 -18.17 -15.28 42.04
C ASP A 524 -18.20 -14.51 40.71
N LEU A 525 -17.34 -13.49 40.54
CA LEU A 525 -17.18 -12.80 39.28
C LEU A 525 -16.58 -13.74 38.25
N VAL A 526 -15.52 -14.46 38.63
CA VAL A 526 -14.84 -15.41 37.73
C VAL A 526 -15.82 -16.48 37.24
N ALA A 527 -16.63 -17.07 38.16
CA ALA A 527 -17.64 -18.04 37.79
C ALA A 527 -18.70 -17.48 36.82
N ARG A 528 -19.11 -16.21 37.01
CA ARG A 528 -20.05 -15.55 36.12
C ARG A 528 -19.45 -15.23 34.76
N LEU A 529 -18.19 -14.78 34.70
CA LEU A 529 -17.49 -14.55 33.45
C LEU A 529 -17.36 -15.83 32.62
N MET A 530 -17.05 -16.96 33.30
CA MET A 530 -17.00 -18.28 32.65
C MET A 530 -18.36 -18.67 32.06
N ASP A 531 -19.46 -18.45 32.78
CA ASP A 531 -20.82 -18.74 32.33
C ASP A 531 -21.27 -17.81 31.20
N TRP A 532 -21.11 -16.48 31.36
CA TRP A 532 -21.54 -15.51 30.37
C TRP A 532 -20.82 -15.64 29.03
N HIS A 533 -19.51 -15.91 29.06
CA HIS A 533 -18.67 -16.05 27.89
C HIS A 533 -18.53 -17.50 27.42
N ARG A 534 -19.12 -18.47 28.13
CA ARG A 534 -19.03 -19.92 27.83
C ARG A 534 -17.60 -20.41 27.69
N ILE A 535 -16.73 -19.93 28.57
CA ILE A 535 -15.32 -20.33 28.64
C ILE A 535 -15.05 -21.19 29.85
N HIS A 536 -14.09 -22.09 29.72
CA HIS A 536 -13.77 -23.07 30.79
C HIS A 536 -12.51 -22.71 31.57
N HIS A 537 -11.75 -21.73 31.09
CA HIS A 537 -10.48 -21.32 31.68
C HIS A 537 -10.35 -19.81 31.61
N ILE A 538 -9.93 -19.17 32.71
CA ILE A 538 -9.63 -17.74 32.78
C ILE A 538 -8.22 -17.59 33.36
N PRO A 539 -7.28 -16.94 32.62
CA PRO A 539 -5.97 -16.58 33.15
C PRO A 539 -6.10 -15.54 34.27
N VAL A 540 -5.28 -15.69 35.31
CA VAL A 540 -5.12 -14.71 36.38
C VAL A 540 -3.83 -13.96 36.17
N GLU A 541 -3.89 -12.62 36.18
CA GLU A 541 -2.74 -11.75 35.95
C GLU A 541 -2.50 -10.74 37.09
N ASP A 542 -1.25 -10.30 37.24
CA ASP A 542 -0.89 -9.22 38.16
C ASP A 542 -1.10 -7.84 37.53
N GLU A 543 -0.86 -6.77 38.30
CA GLU A 543 -0.93 -5.37 37.81
C GLU A 543 0.01 -5.04 36.63
N ARG A 544 0.95 -5.92 36.32
CA ARG A 544 1.90 -5.80 35.20
C ARG A 544 1.54 -6.75 34.04
N HIS A 545 0.32 -7.29 34.05
CA HIS A 545 -0.18 -8.25 33.06
C HIS A 545 0.66 -9.53 32.94
N ARG A 546 1.34 -9.96 34.00
CA ARG A 546 2.07 -11.22 34.01
C ARG A 546 1.14 -12.33 34.52
N LEU A 547 1.14 -13.45 33.81
CA LEU A 547 0.35 -14.62 34.17
C LEU A 547 0.80 -15.15 35.55
N LEU A 548 -0.14 -15.19 36.49
CA LEU A 548 0.04 -15.75 37.82
C LEU A 548 -0.54 -17.16 37.94
N GLY A 549 -1.60 -17.45 37.20
CA GLY A 549 -2.29 -18.73 37.30
C GLY A 549 -3.43 -18.87 36.30
N LEU A 550 -4.18 -19.95 36.46
CA LEU A 550 -5.35 -20.27 35.65
C LEU A 550 -6.47 -20.78 36.55
N VAL A 551 -7.67 -20.24 36.39
CA VAL A 551 -8.90 -20.78 37.02
C VAL A 551 -9.64 -21.58 35.96
N SER A 552 -10.11 -22.80 36.35
CA SER A 552 -10.85 -23.74 35.48
C SER A 552 -11.96 -24.47 36.22
#